data_cb723aa066260f493916fe8e24cf0b21
#
_entry.id   cb723aa066260f493916fe8e24cf0b21
#
_cell.length_a   1.000
_cell.length_b   1.000
_cell.length_c   1.000
_cell.angle_alpha   90.00
_cell.angle_beta   90.00
_cell.angle_gamma   90.00
#
_symmetry.space_group_name_H-M   'P 1'
#
loop_
_entity.id
_entity.type
_entity.pdbx_description
1 polymer ?
#
loop_
_entity_poly.entity_id
_entity_poly.type
_entity_poly.pdbx_seq_one_letter_code
_entity_poly.pdbx_strand_id
1 'polypeptide(L)'
;MFVGALRVDLLLGDVSSLKHKRAVVRPLLAGLRRLELAVAESGHRELLRRTEIGVSAVSGEHAQVGRVLDAAERWLWSRPEIEVVSVRRWVRSDDDD
;
A
#
# COMPACT_ATOMS: atom_id res chain seq x y z
N MET A 1 -13.29 -3.20 17.67
CA MET A 1 -12.67 -2.49 16.54
C MET A 1 -11.49 -3.28 16.03
N PHE A 2 -11.41 -3.41 14.73
CA PHE A 2 -10.28 -4.10 14.08
C PHE A 2 -9.50 -3.12 13.22
N VAL A 3 -8.18 -3.24 13.25
CA VAL A 3 -7.27 -2.44 12.44
C VAL A 3 -6.39 -3.39 11.64
N GLY A 4 -6.29 -3.16 10.35
CA GLY A 4 -5.41 -3.94 9.50
C GLY A 4 -4.46 -3.06 8.70
N ALA A 5 -3.33 -3.62 8.31
CA ALA A 5 -2.35 -2.93 7.50
C ALA A 5 -1.69 -3.86 6.50
N LEU A 6 -1.29 -3.27 5.38
CA LEU A 6 -0.37 -3.87 4.41
C LEU A 6 0.86 -2.97 4.30
N ARG A 7 2.01 -3.59 4.22
CA ARG A 7 3.24 -2.93 3.81
C ARG A 7 3.73 -3.60 2.54
N VAL A 8 3.76 -2.88 1.44
CA VAL A 8 4.07 -3.42 0.13
C VAL A 8 5.33 -2.78 -0.40
N ASP A 9 6.32 -3.59 -0.72
CA ASP A 9 7.60 -3.16 -1.28
C ASP A 9 7.53 -3.31 -2.80
N LEU A 10 7.84 -2.22 -3.51
CA LEU A 10 7.66 -2.13 -4.96
C LEU A 10 8.94 -1.71 -5.67
N LEU A 11 9.16 -2.29 -6.85
CA LEU A 11 10.14 -1.78 -7.82
C LEU A 11 9.40 -0.91 -8.84
N LEU A 12 10.01 0.23 -9.18
CA LEU A 12 9.42 1.27 -10.02
C LEU A 12 10.01 1.32 -11.44
N GLY A 13 10.93 0.43 -11.77
CA GLY A 13 11.57 0.44 -13.09
C GLY A 13 12.58 1.57 -13.25
N ASP A 14 12.67 2.13 -14.45
CA ASP A 14 13.70 3.09 -14.83
C ASP A 14 13.39 4.52 -14.41
N VAL A 15 13.21 4.72 -13.12
CA VAL A 15 12.99 6.04 -12.52
C VAL A 15 14.36 6.70 -12.31
N SER A 16 14.57 7.89 -12.88
CA SER A 16 15.87 8.55 -12.91
C SER A 16 15.98 9.80 -12.05
N SER A 17 14.88 10.25 -11.44
CA SER A 17 14.88 11.44 -10.61
C SER A 17 13.77 11.37 -9.57
N LEU A 18 13.85 12.20 -8.52
CA LEU A 18 12.77 12.31 -7.53
C LEU A 18 11.49 12.84 -8.15
N LYS A 19 11.60 13.75 -9.10
CA LYS A 19 10.43 14.27 -9.84
C LYS A 19 9.74 13.15 -10.60
N HIS A 20 10.50 12.32 -11.31
CA HIS A 20 9.99 11.16 -12.04
C HIS A 20 9.35 10.17 -11.06
N LYS A 21 10.02 9.89 -9.93
CA LYS A 21 9.47 9.00 -8.90
C LYS A 21 8.11 9.47 -8.40
N ARG A 22 7.96 10.77 -8.12
CA ARG A 22 6.67 11.32 -7.68
C ARG A 22 5.58 11.14 -8.75
N ALA A 23 5.95 11.30 -10.03
CA ALA A 23 5.02 11.08 -11.13
C ALA A 23 4.51 9.65 -11.20
N VAL A 24 5.30 8.66 -10.74
CA VAL A 24 4.90 7.25 -10.68
C VAL A 24 4.14 6.94 -9.39
N VAL A 25 4.63 7.43 -8.25
CA VAL A 25 4.09 7.05 -6.92
C VAL A 25 2.76 7.74 -6.62
N ARG A 26 2.60 9.03 -6.95
CA ARG A 26 1.37 9.77 -6.63
C ARG A 26 0.10 9.13 -7.19
N PRO A 27 0.05 8.67 -8.45
CA PRO A 27 -1.13 7.97 -8.95
C PRO A 27 -1.43 6.67 -8.21
N LEU A 28 -0.40 5.96 -7.73
CA LEU A 28 -0.58 4.75 -6.94
C LEU A 28 -1.25 5.07 -5.61
N LEU A 29 -0.76 6.10 -4.91
CA LEU A 29 -1.37 6.53 -3.65
C LEU A 29 -2.81 6.99 -3.86
N ALA A 30 -3.05 7.77 -4.92
CA ALA A 30 -4.39 8.26 -5.24
C ALA A 30 -5.36 7.12 -5.55
N GLY A 31 -4.90 6.12 -6.32
CA GLY A 31 -5.72 4.94 -6.65
C GLY A 31 -6.09 4.13 -5.41
N LEU A 32 -5.13 3.94 -4.51
CA LEU A 32 -5.39 3.24 -3.25
C LEU A 32 -6.36 4.01 -2.34
N ARG A 33 -6.25 5.34 -2.28
CA ARG A 33 -7.17 6.16 -1.48
C ARG A 33 -8.61 6.03 -1.92
N ARG A 34 -8.86 5.75 -3.19
CA ARG A 34 -10.23 5.51 -3.70
C ARG A 34 -10.85 4.24 -3.12
N LEU A 35 -10.06 3.36 -2.53
CA LEU A 35 -10.53 2.14 -1.87
C LEU A 35 -10.88 2.38 -0.39
N GLU A 36 -10.95 3.64 0.04
CA GLU A 36 -11.30 4.06 1.40
C GLU A 36 -10.30 3.57 2.45
N LEU A 37 -9.01 3.70 2.10
CA LEU A 37 -7.88 3.32 2.95
C LEU A 37 -7.09 4.57 3.34
N ALA A 38 -6.44 4.50 4.49
CA ALA A 38 -5.34 5.39 4.81
C ALA A 38 -4.10 4.89 4.07
N VAL A 39 -3.40 5.77 3.36
CA VAL A 39 -2.30 5.41 2.47
C VAL A 39 -1.16 6.38 2.62
N ALA A 40 0.07 5.85 2.63
CA ALA A 40 1.28 6.67 2.63
C ALA A 40 2.44 5.91 1.99
N GLU A 41 3.39 6.66 1.45
CA GLU A 41 4.72 6.10 1.18
C GLU A 41 5.43 5.95 2.52
N SER A 42 5.65 4.72 2.96
CA SER A 42 6.11 4.41 4.32
C SER A 42 7.58 4.04 4.40
N GLY A 43 8.26 3.90 3.27
CA GLY A 43 9.68 3.57 3.24
C GLY A 43 10.30 3.77 1.87
N HIS A 44 11.63 3.63 1.81
CA HIS A 44 12.44 3.82 0.60
C HIS A 44 12.25 5.17 -0.08
N ARG A 45 11.94 6.21 0.69
CA ARG A 45 11.61 7.53 0.14
C ARG A 45 12.76 8.16 -0.62
N GLU A 46 13.99 7.83 -0.25
CA GLU A 46 15.20 8.36 -0.87
C GLU A 46 15.71 7.52 -2.04
N LEU A 47 15.14 6.33 -2.24
CA LEU A 47 15.52 5.47 -3.36
C LEU A 47 14.67 5.81 -4.59
N LEU A 48 15.30 5.86 -5.76
CA LEU A 48 14.59 6.24 -6.98
C LEU A 48 13.78 5.10 -7.58
N ARG A 49 14.31 3.88 -7.56
CA ARG A 49 13.69 2.73 -8.24
C ARG A 49 12.88 1.84 -7.32
N ARG A 50 12.66 2.30 -6.10
CA ARG A 50 12.01 1.51 -5.08
C ARG A 50 11.13 2.39 -4.20
N THR A 51 10.00 1.85 -3.77
CA THR A 51 9.16 2.49 -2.78
C THR A 51 8.53 1.44 -1.88
N GLU A 52 8.16 1.86 -0.68
CA GLU A 52 7.31 1.07 0.20
C GLU A 52 6.03 1.86 0.43
N ILE A 53 4.89 1.21 0.19
CA ILE A 53 3.58 1.80 0.42
C ILE A 53 2.94 1.09 1.60
N GLY A 54 2.49 1.87 2.58
CA GLY A 54 1.68 1.40 3.69
C GLY A 54 0.23 1.78 3.49
N VAL A 55 -0.67 0.84 3.73
CA VAL A 55 -2.11 1.08 3.74
C VAL A 55 -2.70 0.54 5.03
N SER A 56 -3.75 1.18 5.52
CA SER A 56 -4.46 0.68 6.69
C SER A 56 -5.97 0.86 6.56
N ALA A 57 -6.71 -0.03 7.24
CA ALA A 57 -8.16 -0.04 7.27
C ALA A 57 -8.64 -0.29 8.68
N VAL A 58 -9.77 0.31 9.02
CA VAL A 58 -10.44 0.16 10.32
C VAL A 58 -11.88 -0.26 10.08
N SER A 59 -12.38 -1.21 10.86
CA SER A 59 -13.77 -1.62 10.81
C SER A 59 -14.21 -2.24 12.15
N GLY A 60 -15.50 -2.23 12.41
CA GLY A 60 -16.09 -3.04 13.47
C GLY A 60 -16.13 -4.53 13.17
N GLU A 61 -15.84 -4.92 11.92
CA GLU A 61 -15.87 -6.32 11.46
C GLU A 61 -14.51 -6.75 10.94
N HIS A 62 -13.99 -7.84 11.50
CA HIS A 62 -12.72 -8.42 11.07
C HIS A 62 -12.72 -8.74 9.57
N ALA A 63 -13.79 -9.37 9.09
CA ALA A 63 -13.91 -9.77 7.69
C ALA A 63 -13.87 -8.57 6.73
N GLN A 64 -14.43 -7.43 7.13
CA GLN A 64 -14.42 -6.22 6.31
C GLN A 64 -13.00 -5.67 6.16
N VAL A 65 -12.20 -5.66 7.23
CA VAL A 65 -10.79 -5.27 7.14
C VAL A 65 -10.06 -6.16 6.14
N GLY A 66 -10.29 -7.46 6.21
CA GLY A 66 -9.68 -8.41 5.26
C GLY A 66 -10.05 -8.11 3.82
N ARG A 67 -11.32 -7.84 3.53
CA ARG A 67 -11.80 -7.53 2.18
C ARG A 67 -11.15 -6.27 1.62
N VAL A 68 -11.04 -5.23 2.45
CA VAL A 68 -10.44 -3.95 2.03
C VAL A 68 -8.95 -4.11 1.74
N LEU A 69 -8.23 -4.84 2.59
CA LEU A 69 -6.81 -5.13 2.36
C LEU A 69 -6.61 -6.00 1.12
N ASP A 70 -7.47 -6.99 0.90
CA ASP A 70 -7.42 -7.82 -0.32
C ASP A 70 -7.61 -6.98 -1.58
N ALA A 71 -8.54 -6.03 -1.56
CA ALA A 71 -8.79 -5.14 -2.70
C ALA A 71 -7.57 -4.27 -2.99
N ALA A 72 -6.92 -3.74 -1.97
CA ALA A 72 -5.71 -2.94 -2.12
C ALA A 72 -4.58 -3.76 -2.73
N GLU A 73 -4.37 -4.96 -2.23
CA GLU A 73 -3.31 -5.84 -2.74
C GLU A 73 -3.56 -6.21 -4.20
N ARG A 74 -4.78 -6.64 -4.55
CA ARG A 74 -5.15 -6.97 -5.93
C ARG A 74 -4.95 -5.78 -6.86
N TRP A 75 -5.31 -4.58 -6.41
CA TRP A 75 -5.15 -3.39 -7.23
C TRP A 75 -3.67 -3.14 -7.54
N LEU A 76 -2.79 -3.26 -6.56
CA LEU A 76 -1.34 -3.10 -6.76
C LEU A 76 -0.78 -4.16 -7.71
N TRP A 77 -1.17 -5.44 -7.53
CA TRP A 77 -0.74 -6.50 -8.44
C TRP A 77 -1.17 -6.28 -9.88
N SER A 78 -2.26 -5.54 -10.10
CA SER A 78 -2.79 -5.27 -11.43
C SER A 78 -2.09 -4.13 -12.16
N ARG A 79 -1.19 -3.39 -11.49
CA ARG A 79 -0.52 -2.23 -12.09
C ARG A 79 0.68 -2.66 -12.92
N PRO A 80 0.68 -2.42 -14.25
CA PRO A 80 1.80 -2.85 -15.10
C PRO A 80 3.06 -2.01 -14.92
N GLU A 81 2.95 -0.81 -14.34
CA GLU A 81 4.06 0.11 -14.15
C GLU A 81 4.94 -0.20 -12.95
N ILE A 82 4.55 -1.19 -12.13
CA ILE A 82 5.29 -1.55 -10.92
C ILE A 82 5.48 -3.06 -10.82
N GLU A 83 6.46 -3.48 -10.01
CA GLU A 83 6.66 -4.86 -9.65
C GLU A 83 6.57 -5.00 -8.13
N VAL A 84 5.67 -5.88 -7.65
CA VAL A 84 5.53 -6.17 -6.23
C VAL A 84 6.65 -7.12 -5.81
N VAL A 85 7.48 -6.67 -4.86
CA VAL A 85 8.61 -7.45 -4.34
C VAL A 85 8.20 -8.28 -3.15
N SER A 86 7.52 -7.66 -2.19
CA SER A 86 7.07 -8.34 -0.97
C SER A 86 5.85 -7.66 -0.39
N VAL A 87 5.06 -8.42 0.37
CA VAL A 87 3.87 -7.94 1.06
C VAL A 87 3.92 -8.44 2.50
N ARG A 88 3.71 -7.54 3.46
CA ARG A 88 3.47 -7.90 4.87
C ARG A 88 2.09 -7.43 5.26
N ARG A 89 1.37 -8.28 5.97
CA ARG A 89 -0.02 -8.02 6.35
C ARG A 89 -0.26 -8.43 7.78
N TRP A 90 -1.02 -7.61 8.49
CA TRP A 90 -1.53 -7.97 9.81
C TRP A 90 -2.88 -7.33 10.05
N VAL A 91 -3.68 -7.98 10.91
CA VAL A 91 -4.96 -7.47 11.40
C VAL A 91 -4.97 -7.68 12.92
N ARG A 92 -5.39 -6.67 13.66
CA ARG A 92 -5.45 -6.70 15.13
C ARG A 92 -6.77 -6.14 15.62
N SER A 93 -7.19 -6.65 16.78
CA SER A 93 -8.30 -6.10 17.54
C SER A 93 -7.77 -5.22 18.68
N ASP A 94 -8.52 -4.18 19.05
CA ASP A 94 -8.22 -3.38 20.25
C ASP A 94 -8.41 -4.17 21.55
N ASP A 95 -9.07 -5.35 21.48
CA ASP A 95 -9.19 -6.28 22.61
C ASP A 95 -7.99 -7.23 22.72
N ASP A 96 -7.08 -7.20 21.77
CA ASP A 96 -5.87 -8.03 21.78
C ASP A 96 -4.81 -7.39 22.70
N ASP A 97 -4.23 -8.19 23.54
CA ASP A 97 -3.15 -7.77 24.45
C ASP A 97 -1.76 -8.16 23.93
#